data_d915dd6f5cf0e2595c6ed1fb4e7f5c82
#
_entry.id   d915dd6f5cf0e2595c6ed1fb4e7f5c82
#
_cell.length_a   1.000
_cell.length_b   1.000
_cell.length_c   1.000
_cell.angle_alpha   90.00
_cell.angle_beta   90.00
_cell.angle_gamma   90.00
#
_symmetry.space_group_name_H-M   'P 1'
#
loop_
_entity.id
_entity.type
_entity.pdbx_description
1 polymer ?
#
loop_
_entity_poly.entity_id
_entity_poly.type
_entity_poly.pdbx_seq_one_letter_code
_entity_poly.pdbx_strand_id
1 'polypeptide(L)'
;MIIAVGFKVNSERAVQFRKWVNQIAKDYTIKGWVMDDERLKRGTYLTEKYFDEQLERIREIRASERKFYQKITDLYATAIDYDKNAATTRRFYATVQNKMHYAVHGHTAAELIVERADHTKEHMGLTTWADAPDGKIKKSDVTVAKNYLSQDEMKQLNRMVTAYLDFAENMTLRHIPLTMQDWEKRLNSFIEMFDYGILQDAGKVSAEIAKLHAETEFEKYRVIQDSLFMSDFDRYMLELEESAKK
;
A
#
# COMPACT_ATOMS: atom_id res chain seq x y z
N MET A 1 8.95 -12.28 31.22
CA MET A 1 9.17 -13.26 32.33
C MET A 1 8.65 -14.65 31.99
N ILE A 2 7.41 -14.88 31.56
CA ILE A 2 6.81 -16.21 31.28
C ILE A 2 7.64 -17.03 30.28
N ILE A 3 8.10 -16.43 29.17
CA ILE A 3 8.91 -17.11 28.15
C ILE A 3 10.20 -17.65 28.77
N ALA A 4 10.94 -16.80 29.49
CA ALA A 4 12.21 -17.20 30.11
C ALA A 4 12.06 -18.35 31.13
N VAL A 5 11.00 -18.33 31.91
CA VAL A 5 10.67 -19.40 32.85
C VAL A 5 10.30 -20.69 32.11
N GLY A 6 9.46 -20.60 31.09
CA GLY A 6 9.03 -21.76 30.30
C GLY A 6 10.18 -22.51 29.61
N PHE A 7 11.30 -21.82 29.30
CA PHE A 7 12.50 -22.46 28.74
C PHE A 7 13.46 -23.01 29.78
N LYS A 8 13.38 -22.58 31.05
CA LYS A 8 14.27 -23.03 32.11
C LYS A 8 13.69 -24.17 32.97
N VAL A 9 12.35 -24.26 33.08
CA VAL A 9 11.68 -25.24 33.91
C VAL A 9 11.55 -26.57 33.17
N ASN A 10 11.83 -27.65 33.89
CA ASN A 10 11.69 -29.03 33.36
C ASN A 10 10.40 -29.68 33.87
N SER A 11 9.27 -29.30 33.27
CA SER A 11 7.96 -29.88 33.53
C SER A 11 7.23 -30.20 32.25
N GLU A 12 6.22 -31.06 32.30
CA GLU A 12 5.41 -31.43 31.12
C GLU A 12 4.74 -30.19 30.50
N ARG A 13 4.22 -29.29 31.32
CA ARG A 13 3.64 -28.02 30.86
C ARG A 13 4.68 -27.15 30.18
N ALA A 14 5.91 -27.12 30.67
CA ALA A 14 6.98 -26.36 30.02
C ALA A 14 7.40 -27.00 28.70
N VAL A 15 7.33 -28.33 28.56
CA VAL A 15 7.54 -29.00 27.24
C VAL A 15 6.46 -28.63 26.26
N GLN A 16 5.19 -28.63 26.66
CA GLN A 16 4.07 -28.22 25.81
C GLN A 16 4.21 -26.75 25.38
N PHE A 17 4.57 -25.87 26.31
CA PHE A 17 4.82 -24.46 26.03
C PHE A 17 5.96 -24.28 25.01
N ARG A 18 7.08 -24.98 25.18
CA ARG A 18 8.20 -24.91 24.20
C ARG A 18 7.79 -25.38 22.81
N LYS A 19 7.00 -26.47 22.72
CA LYS A 19 6.49 -26.95 21.42
C LYS A 19 5.61 -25.90 20.75
N TRP A 20 4.70 -25.27 21.50
CA TRP A 20 3.83 -24.22 21.01
C TRP A 20 4.61 -22.98 20.56
N VAL A 21 5.55 -22.47 21.34
CA VAL A 21 6.38 -21.31 20.97
C VAL A 21 7.23 -21.60 19.73
N ASN A 22 7.84 -22.79 19.67
CA ASN A 22 8.64 -23.19 18.52
C ASN A 22 7.78 -23.30 17.25
N GLN A 23 6.54 -23.76 17.36
CA GLN A 23 5.63 -23.81 16.23
C GLN A 23 5.29 -22.38 15.74
N ILE A 24 4.99 -21.45 16.64
CA ILE A 24 4.77 -20.03 16.30
C ILE A 24 5.99 -19.44 15.59
N ALA A 25 7.19 -19.64 16.16
CA ALA A 25 8.43 -19.13 15.58
C ALA A 25 8.67 -19.72 14.18
N LYS A 26 8.44 -21.03 14.01
CA LYS A 26 8.56 -21.71 12.71
C LYS A 26 7.57 -21.16 11.71
N ASP A 27 6.29 -21.05 12.06
CA ASP A 27 5.24 -20.54 11.17
C ASP A 27 5.53 -19.10 10.76
N TYR A 28 5.92 -18.26 11.73
CA TYR A 28 6.29 -16.87 11.42
C TYR A 28 7.52 -16.77 10.49
N THR A 29 8.56 -17.58 10.72
CA THR A 29 9.77 -17.57 9.90
C THR A 29 9.48 -18.02 8.45
N ILE A 30 8.60 -19.01 8.28
CA ILE A 30 8.28 -19.57 6.96
C ILE A 30 7.24 -18.72 6.23
N LYS A 31 6.16 -18.33 6.92
CA LYS A 31 4.99 -17.68 6.30
C LYS A 31 4.99 -16.16 6.46
N GLY A 32 5.75 -15.61 7.42
CA GLY A 32 5.73 -14.19 7.76
C GLY A 32 4.54 -13.76 8.64
N TRP A 33 3.70 -14.71 9.09
CA TRP A 33 2.54 -14.43 9.94
C TRP A 33 2.12 -15.65 10.78
N VAL A 34 1.43 -15.39 11.88
CA VAL A 34 0.73 -16.38 12.71
C VAL A 34 -0.62 -15.79 13.10
N MET A 35 -1.70 -16.56 12.96
CA MET A 35 -3.06 -16.12 13.24
C MET A 35 -3.79 -17.17 14.09
N ASP A 36 -4.56 -16.72 15.07
CA ASP A 36 -5.50 -17.52 15.84
C ASP A 36 -6.90 -17.38 15.24
N ASP A 37 -7.19 -18.17 14.21
CA ASP A 37 -8.44 -18.14 13.45
C ASP A 37 -9.67 -18.34 14.34
N GLU A 38 -9.58 -19.27 15.29
CA GLU A 38 -10.70 -19.58 16.20
C GLU A 38 -11.03 -18.39 17.11
N ARG A 39 -10.00 -17.74 17.62
CA ARG A 39 -10.17 -16.55 18.46
C ARG A 39 -10.77 -15.39 17.68
N LEU A 40 -10.32 -15.19 16.44
CA LEU A 40 -10.83 -14.13 15.55
C LEU A 40 -12.29 -14.38 15.16
N LYS A 41 -12.67 -15.63 14.88
CA LYS A 41 -14.05 -16.02 14.52
C LYS A 41 -15.04 -15.89 15.67
N ARG A 42 -14.60 -16.06 16.92
CA ARG A 42 -15.47 -15.99 18.11
C ARG A 42 -16.02 -14.59 18.42
N GLY A 43 -15.42 -13.53 17.88
CA GLY A 43 -15.98 -12.18 17.93
C GLY A 43 -16.19 -11.61 19.34
N THR A 44 -15.21 -11.75 20.25
CA THR A 44 -15.27 -11.04 21.54
C THR A 44 -14.86 -9.59 21.34
N TYR A 45 -15.38 -8.66 22.19
CA TYR A 45 -15.10 -7.22 22.10
C TYR A 45 -13.63 -6.83 21.89
N LEU A 46 -12.70 -7.57 22.51
CA LEU A 46 -11.26 -7.36 22.34
C LEU A 46 -10.74 -7.85 20.96
N THR A 47 -11.46 -8.77 20.31
CA THR A 47 -11.04 -9.35 19.03
C THR A 47 -11.63 -8.63 17.83
N GLU A 48 -12.73 -7.89 17.96
CA GLU A 48 -13.31 -7.07 16.87
C GLU A 48 -12.30 -6.05 16.36
N LYS A 49 -11.71 -5.27 17.27
CA LYS A 49 -10.70 -4.26 16.91
C LYS A 49 -9.49 -4.89 16.20
N TYR A 50 -9.00 -6.02 16.69
CA TYR A 50 -7.86 -6.71 16.09
C TYR A 50 -8.21 -7.36 14.74
N PHE A 51 -9.46 -7.79 14.59
CA PHE A 51 -9.96 -8.31 13.33
C PHE A 51 -10.00 -7.20 12.26
N ASP A 52 -10.53 -6.04 12.59
CA ASP A 52 -10.57 -4.89 11.68
C ASP A 52 -9.15 -4.41 11.31
N GLU A 53 -8.24 -4.34 12.28
CA GLU A 53 -6.83 -4.02 12.05
C GLU A 53 -6.19 -5.03 11.09
N GLN A 54 -6.45 -6.31 11.27
CA GLN A 54 -5.95 -7.36 10.39
C GLN A 54 -6.52 -7.27 8.97
N LEU A 55 -7.82 -6.97 8.85
CA LEU A 55 -8.45 -6.76 7.54
C LEU A 55 -7.84 -5.57 6.78
N GLU A 56 -7.62 -4.45 7.45
CA GLU A 56 -6.97 -3.29 6.81
C GLU A 56 -5.55 -3.64 6.37
N ARG A 57 -4.79 -4.34 7.19
CA ARG A 57 -3.44 -4.80 6.84
C ARG A 57 -3.43 -5.74 5.63
N ILE A 58 -4.38 -6.66 5.54
CA ILE A 58 -4.53 -7.54 4.37
C ILE A 58 -4.86 -6.71 3.12
N ARG A 59 -5.76 -5.71 3.24
CA ARG A 59 -6.11 -4.81 2.14
C ARG A 59 -4.90 -4.02 1.65
N GLU A 60 -4.10 -3.47 2.56
CA GLU A 60 -2.85 -2.78 2.22
C GLU A 60 -1.87 -3.67 1.46
N ILE A 61 -1.69 -4.93 1.92
CA ILE A 61 -0.81 -5.89 1.26
C ILE A 61 -1.32 -6.21 -0.16
N ARG A 62 -2.64 -6.46 -0.33
CA ARG A 62 -3.25 -6.75 -1.64
C ARG A 62 -3.20 -5.54 -2.58
N ALA A 63 -3.42 -4.35 -2.06
CA ALA A 63 -3.40 -3.10 -2.81
C ALA A 63 -1.99 -2.55 -3.00
N SER A 64 -0.95 -3.20 -2.47
CA SER A 64 0.43 -2.79 -2.74
C SER A 64 0.68 -2.86 -4.26
N GLU A 65 1.34 -1.85 -4.79
CA GLU A 65 1.47 -1.65 -6.25
C GLU A 65 1.95 -2.91 -6.97
N ARG A 66 3.03 -3.52 -6.49
CA ARG A 66 3.58 -4.75 -7.08
C ARG A 66 2.59 -5.92 -7.07
N LYS A 67 1.88 -6.13 -5.95
CA LYS A 67 0.91 -7.24 -5.82
C LYS A 67 -0.32 -7.01 -6.67
N PHE A 68 -0.81 -5.78 -6.70
CA PHE A 68 -1.93 -5.39 -7.55
C PHE A 68 -1.61 -5.62 -9.03
N TYR A 69 -0.48 -5.12 -9.54
CA TYR A 69 -0.08 -5.33 -10.92
C TYR A 69 0.12 -6.81 -11.26
N GLN A 70 0.77 -7.56 -10.39
CA GLN A 70 0.95 -9.00 -10.59
C GLN A 70 -0.41 -9.69 -10.75
N LYS A 71 -1.34 -9.43 -9.84
CA LYS A 71 -2.65 -10.08 -9.83
C LYS A 71 -3.52 -9.66 -11.02
N ILE A 72 -3.52 -8.37 -11.36
CA ILE A 72 -4.22 -7.85 -12.54
C ILE A 72 -3.66 -8.48 -13.83
N THR A 73 -2.33 -8.64 -13.92
CA THR A 73 -1.71 -9.31 -15.06
C THR A 73 -2.18 -10.75 -15.20
N ASP A 74 -2.19 -11.50 -14.08
CA ASP A 74 -2.64 -12.90 -14.06
C ASP A 74 -4.12 -13.01 -14.50
N LEU A 75 -4.98 -12.12 -14.02
CA LEU A 75 -6.41 -12.11 -14.34
C LEU A 75 -6.65 -11.78 -15.83
N TYR A 76 -5.96 -10.77 -16.35
CA TYR A 76 -6.14 -10.35 -17.74
C TYR A 76 -5.45 -11.27 -18.75
N ALA A 77 -4.45 -12.03 -18.32
CA ALA A 77 -3.88 -13.10 -19.13
C ALA A 77 -4.90 -14.20 -19.50
N THR A 78 -6.05 -14.22 -18.83
CA THR A 78 -7.18 -15.11 -19.19
C THR A 78 -8.05 -14.57 -20.33
N ALA A 79 -7.83 -13.31 -20.77
CA ALA A 79 -8.58 -12.75 -21.90
C ALA A 79 -8.22 -13.46 -23.22
N ILE A 80 -9.23 -13.65 -24.06
CA ILE A 80 -9.10 -14.40 -25.33
C ILE A 80 -8.10 -13.73 -26.27
N ASP A 81 -8.06 -12.39 -26.25
CA ASP A 81 -7.24 -11.54 -27.12
C ASP A 81 -6.01 -10.96 -26.37
N TYR A 82 -5.60 -11.59 -25.28
CA TYR A 82 -4.45 -11.13 -24.50
C TYR A 82 -3.13 -11.34 -25.26
N ASP A 83 -2.41 -10.22 -25.46
CA ASP A 83 -1.03 -10.23 -25.94
C ASP A 83 -0.16 -9.37 -25.00
N LYS A 84 0.76 -10.02 -24.27
CA LYS A 84 1.68 -9.35 -23.33
C LYS A 84 2.56 -8.27 -23.94
N ASN A 85 2.82 -8.36 -25.25
CA ASN A 85 3.70 -7.46 -25.99
C ASN A 85 2.92 -6.30 -26.63
N ALA A 86 1.62 -6.39 -26.73
CA ALA A 86 0.80 -5.36 -27.34
C ALA A 86 0.88 -4.03 -26.57
N ALA A 87 1.01 -2.95 -27.29
CA ALA A 87 0.97 -1.60 -26.71
C ALA A 87 -0.37 -1.34 -25.99
N THR A 88 -1.46 -1.91 -26.52
CA THR A 88 -2.80 -1.85 -25.93
C THR A 88 -2.85 -2.47 -24.54
N THR A 89 -2.22 -3.62 -24.32
CA THR A 89 -2.16 -4.29 -23.03
C THR A 89 -1.40 -3.44 -22.00
N ARG A 90 -0.25 -2.87 -22.35
CA ARG A 90 0.50 -1.99 -21.45
C ARG A 90 -0.29 -0.72 -21.11
N ARG A 91 -0.94 -0.10 -22.10
CA ARG A 91 -1.80 1.06 -21.90
C ARG A 91 -2.99 0.74 -21.00
N PHE A 92 -3.54 -0.45 -21.12
CA PHE A 92 -4.67 -0.89 -20.32
C PHE A 92 -4.34 -0.93 -18.82
N TYR A 93 -3.16 -1.43 -18.41
CA TYR A 93 -2.74 -1.43 -17.02
C TYR A 93 -2.66 0.00 -16.42
N ALA A 94 -2.06 0.93 -17.16
CA ALA A 94 -2.04 2.33 -16.74
C ALA A 94 -3.46 2.92 -16.62
N THR A 95 -4.36 2.52 -17.53
CA THR A 95 -5.77 2.93 -17.51
C THR A 95 -6.49 2.42 -16.26
N VAL A 96 -6.30 1.15 -15.89
CA VAL A 96 -6.90 0.57 -14.67
C VAL A 96 -6.47 1.35 -13.43
N GLN A 97 -5.18 1.61 -13.29
CA GLN A 97 -4.65 2.37 -12.16
C GLN A 97 -5.22 3.79 -12.12
N ASN A 98 -5.18 4.50 -13.23
CA ASN A 98 -5.70 5.86 -13.31
C ASN A 98 -7.21 5.93 -13.01
N LYS A 99 -8.00 4.99 -13.51
CA LYS A 99 -9.44 4.93 -13.22
C LYS A 99 -9.71 4.69 -11.74
N MET A 100 -8.92 3.84 -11.08
CA MET A 100 -9.05 3.60 -9.63
C MET A 100 -8.68 4.84 -8.81
N HIS A 101 -7.59 5.52 -9.16
CA HIS A 101 -7.22 6.78 -8.52
C HIS A 101 -8.30 7.84 -8.74
N TYR A 102 -8.72 8.05 -9.98
CA TYR A 102 -9.72 9.05 -10.31
C TYR A 102 -11.05 8.82 -9.58
N ALA A 103 -11.48 7.57 -9.45
CA ALA A 103 -12.69 7.22 -8.71
C ALA A 103 -12.63 7.67 -7.24
N VAL A 104 -11.45 7.59 -6.60
CA VAL A 104 -11.31 7.89 -5.16
C VAL A 104 -11.18 9.39 -4.89
N HIS A 105 -10.42 10.12 -5.71
CA HIS A 105 -10.09 11.52 -5.40
C HIS A 105 -10.23 12.49 -6.60
N GLY A 106 -10.79 12.03 -7.72
CA GLY A 106 -11.09 12.89 -8.87
C GLY A 106 -9.91 13.28 -9.76
N HIS A 107 -8.73 12.68 -9.52
CA HIS A 107 -7.50 12.97 -10.27
C HIS A 107 -6.83 11.68 -10.72
N THR A 108 -6.11 11.73 -11.84
CA THR A 108 -5.17 10.65 -12.18
C THR A 108 -3.96 10.70 -11.26
N ALA A 109 -3.17 9.63 -11.23
CA ALA A 109 -1.94 9.60 -10.42
C ALA A 109 -0.99 10.76 -10.76
N ALA A 110 -0.87 11.13 -12.05
CA ALA A 110 -0.03 12.23 -12.49
C ALA A 110 -0.58 13.60 -12.05
N GLU A 111 -1.88 13.80 -12.17
CA GLU A 111 -2.55 15.04 -11.73
C GLU A 111 -2.42 15.25 -10.24
N LEU A 112 -2.58 14.17 -9.44
CA LEU A 112 -2.43 14.22 -7.99
C LEU A 112 -1.03 14.67 -7.58
N ILE A 113 0.01 14.14 -8.22
CA ILE A 113 1.40 14.54 -7.95
C ILE A 113 1.58 16.04 -8.23
N VAL A 114 1.10 16.53 -9.39
CA VAL A 114 1.25 17.95 -9.76
C VAL A 114 0.49 18.87 -8.79
N GLU A 115 -0.67 18.45 -8.32
CA GLU A 115 -1.49 19.23 -7.38
C GLU A 115 -0.89 19.31 -5.97
N ARG A 116 -0.28 18.21 -5.51
CA ARG A 116 0.12 18.07 -4.11
C ARG A 116 1.59 18.25 -3.82
N ALA A 117 2.46 17.97 -4.78
CA ALA A 117 3.90 18.15 -4.65
C ALA A 117 4.27 19.63 -4.62
N ASP A 118 4.66 20.13 -3.46
CA ASP A 118 4.95 21.54 -3.23
C ASP A 118 6.02 21.65 -2.13
N HIS A 119 7.19 22.16 -2.49
CA HIS A 119 8.32 22.31 -1.58
C HIS A 119 8.06 23.23 -0.36
N THR A 120 7.01 24.05 -0.41
CA THR A 120 6.61 24.95 0.69
C THR A 120 5.77 24.25 1.75
N LYS A 121 5.19 23.07 1.42
CA LYS A 121 4.38 22.29 2.33
C LYS A 121 5.26 21.42 3.24
N GLU A 122 4.75 21.10 4.40
CA GLU A 122 5.35 20.09 5.26
C GLU A 122 5.53 18.78 4.50
N HIS A 123 6.71 18.17 4.63
CA HIS A 123 7.09 16.96 3.91
C HIS A 123 6.84 17.04 2.38
N MET A 124 6.91 18.26 1.81
CA MET A 124 6.65 18.50 0.39
C MET A 124 5.23 18.04 -0.06
N GLY A 125 4.30 17.97 0.87
CA GLY A 125 2.93 17.47 0.65
C GLY A 125 2.78 15.94 0.69
N LEU A 126 3.85 15.18 0.95
CA LEU A 126 3.76 13.74 1.17
C LEU A 126 3.16 13.41 2.54
N THR A 127 2.35 12.38 2.58
CA THR A 127 1.77 11.81 3.80
C THR A 127 2.54 10.58 4.28
N THR A 128 3.30 9.95 3.37
CA THR A 128 4.18 8.81 3.65
C THR A 128 5.35 8.76 2.66
N TRP A 129 6.46 8.12 3.04
CA TRP A 129 7.65 7.86 2.21
C TRP A 129 8.40 6.64 2.76
N ALA A 130 9.43 6.16 2.06
CA ALA A 130 10.11 4.90 2.39
C ALA A 130 10.65 4.85 3.83
N ASP A 131 11.18 5.96 4.33
CA ASP A 131 11.80 6.05 5.66
C ASP A 131 10.94 6.90 6.64
N ALA A 132 9.63 7.05 6.40
CA ALA A 132 8.71 7.78 7.26
C ALA A 132 8.58 7.12 8.65
N PRO A 133 8.29 7.89 9.72
CA PRO A 133 8.11 9.35 9.73
C PRO A 133 9.40 10.16 9.87
N ASP A 134 10.47 9.58 10.41
CA ASP A 134 11.65 10.32 10.86
C ASP A 134 12.78 10.42 9.82
N GLY A 135 12.74 9.56 8.80
CA GLY A 135 13.77 9.52 7.77
C GLY A 135 13.58 10.55 6.66
N LYS A 136 14.66 10.83 5.92
CA LYS A 136 14.63 11.77 4.80
C LYS A 136 13.75 11.27 3.63
N ILE A 137 13.00 12.18 3.04
CA ILE A 137 12.32 11.98 1.76
C ILE A 137 13.39 11.84 0.67
N LYS A 138 13.21 10.85 -0.20
CA LYS A 138 14.10 10.56 -1.33
C LYS A 138 13.44 10.92 -2.66
N LYS A 139 14.26 11.14 -3.67
CA LYS A 139 13.78 11.42 -5.03
C LYS A 139 12.86 10.34 -5.60
N SER A 140 13.03 9.07 -5.17
CA SER A 140 12.12 7.99 -5.52
C SER A 140 10.73 8.12 -4.91
N ASP A 141 10.61 8.76 -3.73
CA ASP A 141 9.34 8.84 -3.01
C ASP A 141 8.40 9.85 -3.64
N VAL A 142 8.94 10.96 -4.16
CA VAL A 142 8.16 12.09 -4.68
C VAL A 142 7.47 11.78 -6.01
N THR A 143 7.85 10.71 -6.69
CA THR A 143 7.23 10.29 -7.97
C THR A 143 6.13 9.25 -7.79
N VAL A 144 5.82 8.86 -6.54
CA VAL A 144 4.80 7.86 -6.20
C VAL A 144 3.52 8.55 -5.75
N ALA A 145 2.47 8.54 -6.55
CA ALA A 145 1.20 9.22 -6.26
C ALA A 145 0.58 8.80 -4.92
N LYS A 146 0.68 7.53 -4.54
CA LYS A 146 0.17 7.01 -3.26
C LYS A 146 0.76 7.73 -2.05
N ASN A 147 1.98 8.23 -2.16
CA ASN A 147 2.65 8.93 -1.06
C ASN A 147 2.00 10.28 -0.72
N TYR A 148 1.15 10.80 -1.60
CA TYR A 148 0.41 12.06 -1.43
C TYR A 148 -1.04 11.85 -0.98
N LEU A 149 -1.52 10.61 -0.84
CA LEU A 149 -2.88 10.32 -0.42
C LEU A 149 -3.06 10.53 1.08
N SER A 150 -4.18 11.13 1.47
CA SER A 150 -4.59 11.13 2.87
C SER A 150 -4.88 9.70 3.36
N GLN A 151 -4.92 9.51 4.67
CA GLN A 151 -5.24 8.18 5.23
C GLN A 151 -6.61 7.65 4.75
N ASP A 152 -7.59 8.53 4.64
CA ASP A 152 -8.94 8.14 4.21
C ASP A 152 -8.98 7.81 2.72
N GLU A 153 -8.31 8.59 1.86
CA GLU A 153 -8.16 8.28 0.44
C GLU A 153 -7.41 6.95 0.24
N MET A 154 -6.37 6.70 1.01
CA MET A 154 -5.62 5.44 0.96
C MET A 154 -6.51 4.25 1.36
N LYS A 155 -7.29 4.37 2.44
CA LYS A 155 -8.25 3.33 2.84
C LYS A 155 -9.30 3.07 1.78
N GLN A 156 -9.85 4.13 1.18
CA GLN A 156 -10.83 4.00 0.10
C GLN A 156 -10.23 3.31 -1.11
N LEU A 157 -9.04 3.71 -1.54
CA LEU A 157 -8.33 3.09 -2.66
C LEU A 157 -8.06 1.60 -2.39
N ASN A 158 -7.57 1.26 -1.20
CA ASN A 158 -7.28 -0.11 -0.81
C ASN A 158 -8.54 -0.98 -0.81
N ARG A 159 -9.67 -0.45 -0.34
CA ARG A 159 -10.96 -1.15 -0.35
C ARG A 159 -11.47 -1.36 -1.77
N MET A 160 -11.42 -0.32 -2.61
CA MET A 160 -11.83 -0.41 -4.01
C MET A 160 -10.99 -1.42 -4.79
N VAL A 161 -9.66 -1.35 -4.66
CA VAL A 161 -8.74 -2.30 -5.30
C VAL A 161 -9.03 -3.74 -4.86
N THR A 162 -9.23 -3.96 -3.55
CA THR A 162 -9.52 -5.30 -3.02
C THR A 162 -10.86 -5.84 -3.56
N ALA A 163 -11.91 -5.02 -3.54
CA ALA A 163 -13.22 -5.41 -4.05
C ALA A 163 -13.20 -5.71 -5.55
N TYR A 164 -12.45 -4.93 -6.33
CA TYR A 164 -12.29 -5.18 -7.76
C TYR A 164 -11.52 -6.48 -8.03
N LEU A 165 -10.46 -6.76 -7.28
CA LEU A 165 -9.72 -8.01 -7.42
C LEU A 165 -10.61 -9.22 -7.11
N ASP A 166 -11.42 -9.17 -6.04
CA ASP A 166 -12.36 -10.23 -5.69
C ASP A 166 -13.42 -10.42 -6.78
N PHE A 167 -13.95 -9.32 -7.32
CA PHE A 167 -14.87 -9.36 -8.46
C PHE A 167 -14.23 -10.00 -9.69
N ALA A 168 -13.02 -9.59 -10.06
CA ALA A 168 -12.32 -10.10 -11.23
C ALA A 168 -11.91 -11.57 -11.08
N GLU A 169 -11.45 -11.98 -9.89
CA GLU A 169 -11.18 -13.39 -9.56
C GLU A 169 -12.43 -14.27 -9.73
N ASN A 170 -13.58 -13.79 -9.23
CA ASN A 170 -14.84 -14.52 -9.37
C ASN A 170 -15.25 -14.70 -10.84
N MET A 171 -15.05 -13.67 -11.68
CA MET A 171 -15.32 -13.78 -13.13
C MET A 171 -14.42 -14.81 -13.79
N THR A 172 -13.15 -14.85 -13.43
CA THR A 172 -12.18 -15.83 -13.97
C THR A 172 -12.53 -17.27 -13.56
N LEU A 173 -12.90 -17.49 -12.28
CA LEU A 173 -13.30 -18.79 -11.76
C LEU A 173 -14.56 -19.37 -12.48
N ARG A 174 -15.42 -18.52 -13.00
CA ARG A 174 -16.58 -18.92 -13.77
C ARG A 174 -16.25 -19.29 -15.22
N HIS A 175 -14.99 -19.21 -15.63
CA HIS A 175 -14.51 -19.50 -16.99
C HIS A 175 -15.29 -18.77 -18.09
N ILE A 176 -15.76 -17.55 -17.82
CA ILE A 176 -16.46 -16.73 -18.81
C ILE A 176 -15.42 -16.18 -19.78
N PRO A 177 -15.52 -16.48 -21.08
CA PRO A 177 -14.61 -15.93 -22.06
C PRO A 177 -14.78 -14.41 -22.16
N LEU A 178 -13.72 -13.66 -21.91
CA LEU A 178 -13.71 -12.20 -21.93
C LEU A 178 -12.58 -11.71 -22.83
N THR A 179 -12.84 -10.64 -23.57
CA THR A 179 -11.82 -9.86 -24.28
C THR A 179 -11.24 -8.77 -23.35
N MET A 180 -10.12 -8.19 -23.73
CA MET A 180 -9.57 -7.02 -23.01
C MET A 180 -10.56 -5.86 -22.97
N GLN A 181 -11.35 -5.67 -24.03
CA GLN A 181 -12.41 -4.65 -24.07
C GLN A 181 -13.56 -4.98 -23.08
N ASP A 182 -13.91 -6.24 -22.92
CA ASP A 182 -14.92 -6.64 -21.94
C ASP A 182 -14.44 -6.41 -20.52
N TRP A 183 -13.16 -6.63 -20.24
CA TRP A 183 -12.56 -6.28 -18.96
C TRP A 183 -12.63 -4.78 -18.67
N GLU A 184 -12.37 -3.93 -19.66
CA GLU A 184 -12.50 -2.48 -19.49
C GLU A 184 -13.94 -2.05 -19.20
N LYS A 185 -14.92 -2.58 -19.93
CA LYS A 185 -16.34 -2.33 -19.67
C LYS A 185 -16.74 -2.74 -18.26
N ARG A 186 -16.27 -3.91 -17.80
CA ARG A 186 -16.57 -4.41 -16.45
C ARG A 186 -15.92 -3.55 -15.36
N LEU A 187 -14.72 -3.06 -15.57
CA LEU A 187 -14.09 -2.10 -14.66
C LEU A 187 -14.93 -0.83 -14.54
N ASN A 188 -15.39 -0.26 -15.67
CA ASN A 188 -16.24 0.92 -15.66
C ASN A 188 -17.55 0.65 -14.90
N SER A 189 -18.24 -0.44 -15.22
CA SER A 189 -19.48 -0.82 -14.52
C SER A 189 -19.25 -1.08 -13.03
N PHE A 190 -18.11 -1.64 -12.64
CA PHE A 190 -17.74 -1.81 -11.23
C PHE A 190 -17.59 -0.46 -10.53
N ILE A 191 -16.89 0.50 -11.13
CA ILE A 191 -16.71 1.86 -10.58
C ILE A 191 -18.06 2.57 -10.47
N GLU A 192 -18.92 2.50 -11.51
CA GLU A 192 -20.26 3.09 -11.51
C GLU A 192 -21.16 2.53 -10.41
N MET A 193 -21.07 1.24 -10.13
CA MET A 193 -21.87 0.58 -9.09
C MET A 193 -21.64 1.17 -7.69
N PHE A 194 -20.49 1.82 -7.48
CA PHE A 194 -20.15 2.51 -6.22
C PHE A 194 -20.40 4.03 -6.28
N ASP A 195 -21.12 4.51 -7.31
CA ASP A 195 -21.39 5.93 -7.53
C ASP A 195 -20.15 6.82 -7.68
N TYR A 196 -19.03 6.23 -8.08
CA TYR A 196 -17.80 6.97 -8.37
C TYR A 196 -17.77 7.51 -9.81
N GLY A 197 -17.07 8.64 -9.98
CA GLY A 197 -16.81 9.20 -11.31
C GLY A 197 -15.88 8.31 -12.14
N ILE A 198 -16.16 8.20 -13.44
CA ILE A 198 -15.31 7.46 -14.38
C ILE A 198 -14.40 8.43 -15.11
N LEU A 199 -13.12 8.12 -15.15
CA LEU A 199 -12.16 8.79 -16.01
C LEU A 199 -12.47 8.44 -17.47
N GLN A 200 -12.81 9.45 -18.27
CA GLN A 200 -13.20 9.29 -19.68
C GLN A 200 -12.01 9.31 -20.63
N ASP A 201 -10.90 9.90 -20.22
CA ASP A 201 -9.70 10.11 -21.04
C ASP A 201 -8.42 9.69 -20.30
N ALA A 202 -7.28 10.07 -20.80
CA ALA A 202 -5.98 9.74 -20.20
C ALA A 202 -5.58 10.67 -19.04
N GLY A 203 -6.44 11.65 -18.68
CA GLY A 203 -6.09 12.75 -17.78
C GLY A 203 -5.39 13.90 -18.51
N LYS A 204 -5.25 15.03 -17.82
CA LYS A 204 -4.70 16.29 -18.37
C LYS A 204 -3.18 16.40 -18.23
N VAL A 205 -2.58 15.56 -17.41
CA VAL A 205 -1.16 15.58 -17.07
C VAL A 205 -0.51 14.24 -17.43
N SER A 206 0.61 14.28 -18.18
CA SER A 206 1.37 13.06 -18.46
C SER A 206 2.25 12.66 -17.28
N ALA A 207 2.63 11.39 -17.23
CA ALA A 207 3.52 10.87 -16.19
C ALA A 207 4.89 11.57 -16.20
N GLU A 208 5.39 11.96 -17.39
CA GLU A 208 6.65 12.67 -17.55
C GLU A 208 6.59 14.08 -16.96
N ILE A 209 5.49 14.82 -17.20
CA ILE A 209 5.26 16.14 -16.63
C ILE A 209 5.16 16.07 -15.12
N ALA A 210 4.40 15.11 -14.58
CA ALA A 210 4.26 14.91 -13.15
C ALA A 210 5.59 14.57 -12.47
N LYS A 211 6.37 13.69 -13.10
CA LYS A 211 7.72 13.34 -12.61
C LYS A 211 8.63 14.54 -12.58
N LEU A 212 8.70 15.30 -13.68
CA LEU A 212 9.54 16.50 -13.77
C LEU A 212 9.16 17.54 -12.72
N HIS A 213 7.85 17.77 -12.52
CA HIS A 213 7.34 18.68 -11.49
C HIS A 213 7.77 18.22 -10.09
N ALA A 214 7.49 16.97 -9.72
CA ALA A 214 7.84 16.41 -8.41
C ALA A 214 9.35 16.47 -8.14
N GLU A 215 10.18 16.13 -9.13
CA GLU A 215 11.64 16.19 -9.01
C GLU A 215 12.13 17.63 -8.88
N THR A 216 11.51 18.59 -9.57
CA THR A 216 11.84 20.02 -9.46
C THR A 216 11.49 20.55 -8.06
N GLU A 217 10.32 20.23 -7.55
CA GLU A 217 9.92 20.59 -6.20
C GLU A 217 10.80 19.91 -5.13
N PHE A 218 11.21 18.67 -5.37
CA PHE A 218 12.12 17.95 -4.47
C PHE A 218 13.50 18.61 -4.39
N GLU A 219 14.08 19.08 -5.51
CA GLU A 219 15.39 19.76 -5.47
C GLU A 219 15.37 21.04 -4.61
N LYS A 220 14.23 21.74 -4.61
CA LYS A 220 14.02 22.89 -3.72
C LYS A 220 13.84 22.44 -2.25
N TYR A 221 13.00 21.43 -2.03
CA TYR A 221 12.71 20.89 -0.70
C TYR A 221 13.95 20.26 -0.04
N ARG A 222 14.80 19.61 -0.82
CA ARG A 222 16.05 18.99 -0.33
C ARG A 222 16.91 19.96 0.45
N VAL A 223 17.04 21.19 0.00
CA VAL A 223 17.81 22.22 0.69
C VAL A 223 17.21 22.52 2.07
N ILE A 224 15.88 22.60 2.14
CA ILE A 224 15.14 22.81 3.40
C ILE A 224 15.32 21.58 4.30
N GLN A 225 15.09 20.39 3.77
CA GLN A 225 15.23 19.12 4.49
C GLN A 225 16.64 18.93 5.06
N ASP A 226 17.69 19.21 4.27
CA ASP A 226 19.07 19.07 4.72
C ASP A 226 19.44 20.07 5.82
N SER A 227 18.82 21.24 5.82
CA SER A 227 19.01 22.24 6.90
C SER A 227 18.29 21.88 8.20
N LEU A 228 17.18 21.14 8.10
CA LEU A 228 16.36 20.72 9.25
C LEU A 228 16.75 19.35 9.80
N PHE A 229 17.46 18.55 9.00
CA PHE A 229 17.80 17.19 9.38
C PHE A 229 18.95 17.21 10.41
N MET A 230 18.61 16.76 11.61
CA MET A 230 19.58 16.52 12.67
C MET A 230 20.08 15.06 12.55
N SER A 231 21.39 14.87 12.42
CA SER A 231 21.97 13.52 12.37
C SER A 231 21.78 12.79 13.71
N ASP A 232 21.86 11.46 13.71
CA ASP A 232 21.81 10.68 14.94
C ASP A 232 22.95 11.05 15.90
N PHE A 233 24.09 11.47 15.35
CA PHE A 233 25.21 11.98 16.13
C PHE A 233 24.86 13.29 16.83
N ASP A 234 24.20 14.23 16.13
CA ASP A 234 23.80 15.52 16.72
C ASP A 234 22.74 15.32 17.82
N ARG A 235 21.78 14.41 17.59
CA ARG A 235 20.78 14.00 18.61
C ARG A 235 21.47 13.43 19.85
N TYR A 236 22.42 12.53 19.66
CA TYR A 236 23.19 11.94 20.76
C TYR A 236 23.98 12.98 21.54
N MET A 237 24.59 13.95 20.86
CA MET A 237 25.30 15.04 21.50
C MET A 237 24.37 15.92 22.33
N LEU A 238 23.18 16.25 21.84
CA LEU A 238 22.16 16.97 22.60
C LEU A 238 21.71 16.21 23.87
N GLU A 239 21.46 14.90 23.75
CA GLU A 239 21.11 14.06 24.90
C GLU A 239 22.22 14.04 25.97
N LEU A 240 23.48 13.99 25.55
CA LEU A 240 24.63 14.09 26.46
C LEU A 240 24.70 15.47 27.17
N GLU A 241 24.49 16.56 26.44
CA GLU A 241 24.48 17.91 27.00
C GLU A 241 23.33 18.12 27.99
N GLU A 242 22.13 17.59 27.69
CA GLU A 242 20.98 17.63 28.60
C GLU A 242 21.23 16.81 29.87
N SER A 243 21.86 15.65 29.72
CA SER A 243 22.22 14.76 30.85
C SER A 243 23.30 15.38 31.74
N ALA A 244 24.20 16.17 31.18
CA ALA A 244 25.26 16.89 31.91
C ALA A 244 24.75 18.13 32.69
N LYS A 245 23.54 18.62 32.36
CA LYS A 245 22.89 19.76 33.03
C LYS A 245 22.00 19.35 34.21
N LYS A 246 21.77 18.05 34.40
CA LYS A 246 21.02 17.44 35.51
C LYS A 246 21.98 16.93 36.58
#